data_95e090ecd7913fba5984d39cabcf1cbb
#
_entry.id   95e090ecd7913fba5984d39cabcf1cbb
#
_cell.length_a   1.000
_cell.length_b   1.000
_cell.length_c   1.000
_cell.angle_alpha   90.00
_cell.angle_beta   90.00
_cell.angle_gamma   90.00
#
_symmetry.space_group_name_H-M   'P 1'
#
loop_
_entity.id
_entity.type
_entity.pdbx_description
1 polymer ?
#
loop_
_entity_poly.entity_id
_entity_poly.type
_entity_poly.pdbx_seq_one_letter_code
_entity_poly.pdbx_strand_id
1 'polypeptide(L)'
;MSKEFDYSKMKHATSVNQSDRQVPYNLRQSGPTKVELLISTRVRKSPYWHLSMRAGCWRATVYNRIYHPRGYVKGKNGAMVEYKSIKNDVTMWNVAVERQIRVKGKDAEKFVNYVITRDATKISPMRARYVILCNYKGGVLNDPILLRVAKDEFWFSLSDSDIGLYLQGVNANKKF
;
A
#
# COMPACT_ATOMS: atom_id res chain seq x y z
N MET A 1 -3.35 -4.09 -41.07
CA MET A 1 -4.53 -4.59 -40.37
C MET A 1 -4.07 -4.95 -38.96
N SER A 2 -4.33 -4.11 -37.95
CA SER A 2 -4.12 -4.46 -36.57
C SER A 2 -5.11 -5.57 -36.19
N LYS A 3 -4.63 -6.74 -35.83
CA LYS A 3 -5.50 -7.77 -35.27
C LYS A 3 -6.15 -7.19 -34.03
N GLU A 4 -7.47 -7.06 -34.07
CA GLU A 4 -8.27 -6.67 -32.94
C GLU A 4 -7.96 -7.64 -31.80
N PHE A 5 -7.57 -7.09 -30.65
CA PHE A 5 -7.15 -7.89 -29.51
C PHE A 5 -8.41 -8.51 -28.87
N ASP A 6 -8.52 -9.83 -28.92
CA ASP A 6 -9.66 -10.55 -28.35
C ASP A 6 -9.55 -10.64 -26.82
N TYR A 7 -10.18 -9.70 -26.15
CA TYR A 7 -10.22 -9.62 -24.69
C TYR A 7 -10.92 -10.83 -24.03
N SER A 8 -11.77 -11.57 -24.76
CA SER A 8 -12.45 -12.75 -24.20
C SER A 8 -11.47 -13.89 -23.90
N LYS A 9 -10.31 -13.90 -24.57
CA LYS A 9 -9.22 -14.84 -24.34
C LYS A 9 -8.27 -14.42 -23.20
N MET A 10 -8.38 -13.20 -22.72
CA MET A 10 -7.66 -12.74 -21.53
C MET A 10 -8.43 -13.18 -20.30
N LYS A 11 -8.15 -14.35 -19.81
CA LYS A 11 -8.81 -14.89 -18.60
C LYS A 11 -8.77 -13.95 -17.39
N HIS A 12 -8.04 -12.82 -17.41
CA HIS A 12 -7.73 -12.09 -16.20
C HIS A 12 -7.52 -10.59 -16.31
N ALA A 13 -7.79 -9.97 -17.44
CA ALA A 13 -7.27 -8.61 -17.62
C ALA A 13 -8.26 -7.48 -17.33
N THR A 14 -9.56 -7.68 -17.44
CA THR A 14 -10.48 -6.54 -17.47
C THR A 14 -11.78 -6.71 -16.69
N SER A 15 -12.15 -7.91 -16.31
CA SER A 15 -13.30 -8.10 -15.44
C SER A 15 -12.97 -9.04 -14.28
N VAL A 16 -13.10 -8.53 -13.09
CA VAL A 16 -12.99 -9.33 -11.88
C VAL A 16 -14.37 -9.93 -11.63
N ASN A 17 -14.53 -11.22 -11.88
CA ASN A 17 -15.68 -11.93 -11.35
C ASN A 17 -15.49 -12.10 -9.84
N GLN A 18 -16.28 -11.39 -9.05
CA GLN A 18 -16.17 -11.42 -7.59
C GLN A 18 -16.44 -12.81 -6.98
N SER A 19 -17.11 -13.69 -7.71
CA SER A 19 -17.28 -15.08 -7.29
C SER A 19 -16.03 -15.95 -7.51
N ASP A 20 -15.11 -15.51 -8.35
CA ASP A 20 -13.87 -16.23 -8.65
C ASP A 20 -12.72 -15.76 -7.74
N ARG A 21 -12.51 -16.46 -6.65
CA ARG A 21 -11.42 -16.22 -5.71
C ARG A 21 -10.02 -16.44 -6.29
N GLN A 22 -9.92 -17.04 -7.48
CA GLN A 22 -8.67 -17.26 -8.19
C GLN A 22 -8.20 -16.01 -8.95
N VAL A 23 -9.10 -15.07 -9.22
CA VAL A 23 -8.79 -13.85 -9.97
C VAL A 23 -7.60 -13.07 -9.37
N PRO A 24 -7.49 -12.82 -8.06
CA PRO A 24 -6.34 -12.13 -7.52
C PRO A 24 -5.00 -12.80 -7.83
N TYR A 25 -4.97 -14.12 -7.82
CA TYR A 25 -3.78 -14.89 -8.18
C TYR A 25 -3.44 -14.74 -9.68
N ASN A 26 -4.45 -14.83 -10.51
CA ASN A 26 -4.30 -14.71 -11.95
C ASN A 26 -3.86 -13.30 -12.38
N LEU A 27 -4.36 -12.27 -11.74
CA LEU A 27 -3.88 -10.90 -11.93
C LEU A 27 -2.41 -10.75 -11.54
N ARG A 28 -1.95 -11.49 -10.54
CA ARG A 28 -0.54 -11.48 -10.12
C ARG A 28 0.38 -12.12 -11.15
N GLN A 29 -0.10 -13.10 -11.88
CA GLN A 29 0.69 -13.83 -12.86
C GLN A 29 0.78 -13.15 -14.22
N SER A 30 0.03 -12.08 -14.46
CA SER A 30 0.01 -11.35 -15.73
C SER A 30 -0.37 -12.23 -16.95
N GLY A 31 -0.88 -13.44 -16.75
CA GLY A 31 -1.22 -14.38 -17.80
C GLY A 31 -0.06 -14.72 -18.76
N PRO A 32 -0.33 -15.42 -19.85
CA PRO A 32 0.67 -15.73 -20.87
C PRO A 32 1.08 -14.49 -21.71
N THR A 33 0.28 -13.45 -21.69
CA THR A 33 0.60 -12.16 -22.32
C THR A 33 1.21 -11.26 -21.25
N LYS A 34 2.45 -10.89 -21.43
CA LYS A 34 3.11 -9.89 -20.57
C LYS A 34 2.28 -8.60 -20.58
N VAL A 35 1.66 -8.28 -19.47
CA VAL A 35 1.10 -6.94 -19.28
C VAL A 35 2.28 -6.02 -18.98
N GLU A 36 2.68 -5.23 -19.95
CA GLU A 36 3.63 -4.15 -19.68
C GLU A 36 2.95 -3.12 -18.78
N LEU A 37 3.64 -2.74 -17.71
CA LEU A 37 3.15 -1.70 -16.83
C LEU A 37 3.20 -0.37 -17.57
N LEU A 38 2.05 0.12 -18.01
CA LEU A 38 1.93 1.49 -18.52
C LEU A 38 2.14 2.47 -17.38
N ILE A 39 3.22 3.21 -17.45
CA ILE A 39 3.49 4.29 -16.50
C ILE A 39 2.45 5.40 -16.71
N SER A 40 1.51 5.50 -15.79
CA SER A 40 0.43 6.48 -15.82
C SER A 40 0.80 7.73 -15.03
N THR A 41 0.41 8.89 -15.54
CA THR A 41 0.49 10.16 -14.79
C THR A 41 -0.47 10.22 -13.59
N ARG A 42 -1.48 9.35 -13.56
CA ARG A 42 -2.45 9.24 -12.47
C ARG A 42 -1.94 8.45 -11.28
N VAL A 43 -0.86 7.70 -11.45
CA VAL A 43 -0.18 6.97 -10.38
C VAL A 43 1.07 7.76 -10.00
N ARG A 44 1.22 8.04 -8.72
CA ARG A 44 2.34 8.82 -8.22
C ARG A 44 3.64 8.03 -8.27
N LYS A 45 4.73 8.75 -8.38
CA LYS A 45 6.08 8.21 -8.17
C LYS A 45 6.58 8.66 -6.80
N SER A 46 7.30 7.80 -6.11
CA SER A 46 7.97 8.20 -4.87
C SER A 46 9.11 9.18 -5.19
N PRO A 47 9.56 9.99 -4.21
CA PRO A 47 10.75 10.83 -4.39
C PRO A 47 12.00 10.03 -4.81
N TYR A 48 12.04 8.75 -4.47
CA TYR A 48 13.15 7.83 -4.75
C TYR A 48 12.95 7.00 -6.02
N TRP A 49 11.89 7.23 -6.77
CA TRP A 49 11.58 6.45 -7.98
C TRP A 49 12.73 6.45 -8.99
N HIS A 50 13.34 7.60 -9.23
CA HIS A 50 14.47 7.73 -10.15
C HIS A 50 15.68 6.92 -9.71
N LEU A 51 15.91 6.77 -8.41
CA LEU A 51 16.97 5.93 -7.86
C LEU A 51 16.66 4.44 -8.05
N SER A 52 15.40 4.04 -7.85
CA SER A 52 14.95 2.68 -8.13
C SER A 52 15.15 2.32 -9.60
N MET A 53 14.83 3.23 -10.53
CA MET A 53 15.04 3.02 -11.97
C MET A 53 16.53 2.92 -12.30
N ARG A 54 17.37 3.79 -11.71
CA ARG A 54 18.82 3.76 -11.88
C ARG A 54 19.44 2.47 -11.34
N ALA A 55 18.89 1.94 -10.24
CA ALA A 55 19.31 0.64 -9.68
C ALA A 55 18.79 -0.57 -10.48
N GLY A 56 18.13 -0.35 -11.62
CA GLY A 56 17.69 -1.43 -12.51
C GLY A 56 16.29 -1.98 -12.22
N CYS A 57 15.44 -1.25 -11.49
CA CYS A 57 14.05 -1.66 -11.31
C CYS A 57 13.36 -1.81 -12.66
N TRP A 58 12.88 -3.01 -12.96
CA TRP A 58 12.27 -3.33 -14.25
C TRP A 58 10.78 -3.63 -14.16
N ARG A 59 10.24 -3.75 -12.95
CA ARG A 59 8.80 -3.94 -12.73
C ARG A 59 8.37 -3.27 -11.42
N ALA A 60 7.13 -2.81 -11.39
CA ALA A 60 6.51 -2.23 -10.23
C ALA A 60 5.06 -2.71 -10.10
N THR A 61 4.49 -2.57 -8.93
CA THR A 61 3.05 -2.64 -8.66
C THR A 61 2.57 -1.27 -8.21
N VAL A 62 1.28 -1.15 -7.92
CA VAL A 62 0.70 0.04 -7.32
C VAL A 62 0.29 -0.29 -5.89
N TYR A 63 0.67 0.60 -4.97
CA TYR A 63 0.35 0.51 -3.56
C TYR A 63 0.09 1.95 -3.06
N ASN A 64 -1.04 2.19 -2.42
CA ASN A 64 -1.46 3.55 -2.04
C ASN A 64 -1.40 4.57 -3.18
N ARG A 65 -1.73 4.16 -4.42
CA ARG A 65 -1.65 4.99 -5.65
C ARG A 65 -0.24 5.47 -5.96
N ILE A 66 0.77 4.75 -5.53
CA ILE A 66 2.19 5.02 -5.79
C ILE A 66 2.81 3.79 -6.42
N TYR A 67 3.70 3.97 -7.40
CA TYR A 67 4.47 2.86 -7.94
C TYR A 67 5.42 2.29 -6.89
N HIS A 68 5.25 1.01 -6.61
CA HIS A 68 6.08 0.24 -5.69
C HIS A 68 7.03 -0.66 -6.47
N PRO A 69 8.35 -0.46 -6.38
CA PRO A 69 9.31 -1.36 -7.01
C PRO A 69 9.15 -2.81 -6.57
N ARG A 70 9.15 -3.74 -7.52
CA ARG A 70 8.91 -5.17 -7.26
C ARG A 70 9.99 -6.10 -7.75
N GLY A 71 10.98 -5.60 -8.48
CA GLY A 71 12.07 -6.44 -8.95
C GLY A 71 13.17 -5.64 -9.63
N TYR A 72 14.38 -6.00 -9.34
CA TYR A 72 15.60 -5.40 -9.86
C TYR A 72 16.41 -6.42 -10.67
N VAL A 73 16.45 -7.68 -10.25
CA VAL A 73 17.13 -8.76 -10.96
C VAL A 73 16.20 -9.38 -11.99
N LYS A 74 16.59 -9.34 -13.26
CA LYS A 74 15.84 -9.92 -14.38
C LYS A 74 16.08 -11.43 -14.48
N GLY A 75 15.18 -12.11 -15.19
CA GLY A 75 15.29 -13.53 -15.50
C GLY A 75 14.51 -14.45 -14.57
N LYS A 76 14.46 -15.73 -14.94
CA LYS A 76 13.62 -16.76 -14.29
C LYS A 76 13.91 -16.89 -12.79
N ASN A 77 15.16 -16.71 -12.38
CA ASN A 77 15.58 -16.86 -11.00
C ASN A 77 15.80 -15.51 -10.26
N GLY A 78 15.44 -14.38 -10.88
CA GLY A 78 15.68 -13.04 -10.31
C GLY A 78 15.12 -12.85 -8.91
N ALA A 79 13.88 -13.26 -8.69
CA ALA A 79 13.25 -13.17 -7.37
C ALA A 79 13.98 -14.03 -6.30
N MET A 80 14.55 -15.17 -6.69
CA MET A 80 15.31 -16.01 -5.78
C MET A 80 16.66 -15.39 -5.41
N VAL A 81 17.31 -14.69 -6.35
CA VAL A 81 18.54 -13.94 -6.09
C VAL A 81 18.26 -12.83 -5.07
N GLU A 82 17.22 -12.03 -5.29
CA GLU A 82 16.81 -10.96 -4.36
C GLU A 82 16.45 -11.53 -2.98
N TYR A 83 15.72 -12.65 -2.92
CA TYR A 83 15.40 -13.32 -1.66
C TYR A 83 16.65 -13.79 -0.90
N LYS A 84 17.65 -14.33 -1.60
CA LYS A 84 18.91 -14.72 -0.96
C LYS A 84 19.64 -13.52 -0.37
N SER A 85 19.63 -12.37 -1.05
CA SER A 85 20.21 -11.14 -0.50
C SER A 85 19.50 -10.69 0.77
N ILE A 86 18.16 -10.83 0.87
CA ILE A 86 17.44 -10.53 2.11
C ILE A 86 17.91 -11.41 3.26
N LYS A 87 18.28 -12.67 2.98
CA LYS A 87 18.70 -13.64 4.00
C LYS A 87 20.15 -13.52 4.42
N ASN A 88 21.03 -13.12 3.51
CA ASN A 88 22.48 -13.24 3.68
C ASN A 88 23.20 -11.89 3.68
N ASP A 89 22.54 -10.83 3.20
CA ASP A 89 23.16 -9.52 2.98
C ASP A 89 22.35 -8.42 3.67
N VAL A 90 22.77 -7.17 3.47
CA VAL A 90 22.01 -5.98 3.85
C VAL A 90 21.21 -5.50 2.65
N THR A 91 19.90 -5.28 2.83
CA THR A 91 19.01 -4.81 1.77
C THR A 91 18.39 -3.45 2.11
N MET A 92 18.17 -2.64 1.09
CA MET A 92 17.48 -1.36 1.21
C MET A 92 16.17 -1.40 0.43
N TRP A 93 15.10 -0.90 1.04
CA TRP A 93 13.75 -0.94 0.49
C TRP A 93 13.18 0.46 0.29
N ASN A 94 12.60 0.71 -0.90
CA ASN A 94 11.82 1.92 -1.13
C ASN A 94 10.39 1.70 -0.63
N VAL A 95 10.13 2.11 0.60
CA VAL A 95 8.83 1.97 1.28
C VAL A 95 8.02 3.27 1.30
N ALA A 96 8.35 4.24 0.45
CA ALA A 96 7.61 5.51 0.34
C ALA A 96 6.14 5.34 -0.06
N VAL A 97 5.73 4.14 -0.45
CA VAL A 97 4.33 3.77 -0.71
C VAL A 97 3.51 3.66 0.58
N GLU A 98 4.15 3.44 1.72
CA GLU A 98 3.52 3.46 3.04
C GLU A 98 3.32 4.90 3.49
N ARG A 99 2.27 5.51 2.99
CA ARG A 99 1.95 6.92 3.24
C ARG A 99 1.79 7.19 4.73
N GLN A 100 2.19 8.38 5.13
CA GLN A 100 2.02 8.86 6.49
C GLN A 100 0.83 9.80 6.58
N ILE A 101 -0.04 9.59 7.58
CA ILE A 101 -1.11 10.52 7.92
C ILE A 101 -0.85 11.06 9.31
N ARG A 102 -0.68 12.38 9.38
CA ARG A 102 -0.51 13.08 10.64
C ARG A 102 -1.85 13.51 11.20
N VAL A 103 -2.11 13.18 12.46
CA VAL A 103 -3.23 13.67 13.26
C VAL A 103 -2.67 14.50 14.40
N LYS A 104 -3.01 15.78 14.46
CA LYS A 104 -2.51 16.69 15.50
C LYS A 104 -3.59 17.64 15.97
N GLY A 105 -3.64 17.90 17.26
CA GLY A 105 -4.54 18.86 17.90
C GLY A 105 -4.98 18.40 19.28
N LYS A 106 -5.66 19.27 20.01
CA LYS A 106 -6.10 19.02 21.39
C LYS A 106 -6.95 17.75 21.56
N ASP A 107 -7.71 17.38 20.52
CA ASP A 107 -8.58 16.21 20.52
C ASP A 107 -7.99 15.02 19.72
N ALA A 108 -6.70 15.09 19.31
CA ALA A 108 -6.07 14.05 18.51
C ALA A 108 -6.13 12.66 19.16
N GLU A 109 -5.90 12.55 20.47
CA GLU A 109 -5.98 11.28 21.20
C GLU A 109 -7.41 10.71 21.16
N LYS A 110 -8.43 11.55 21.38
CA LYS A 110 -9.83 11.13 21.31
C LYS A 110 -10.21 10.67 19.92
N PHE A 111 -9.80 11.43 18.90
CA PHE A 111 -10.05 11.07 17.51
C PHE A 111 -9.38 9.75 17.14
N VAL A 112 -8.10 9.59 17.46
CA VAL A 112 -7.37 8.35 17.18
C VAL A 112 -8.03 7.18 17.90
N ASN A 113 -8.35 7.34 19.18
CA ASN A 113 -9.02 6.29 19.96
C ASN A 113 -10.42 5.92 19.43
N TYR A 114 -11.07 6.84 18.74
CA TYR A 114 -12.36 6.61 18.10
C TYR A 114 -12.26 5.76 16.83
N VAL A 115 -11.16 5.90 16.06
CA VAL A 115 -11.03 5.26 14.74
C VAL A 115 -10.26 3.94 14.75
N ILE A 116 -9.57 3.59 15.83
CA ILE A 116 -8.80 2.35 15.94
C ILE A 116 -9.46 1.35 16.88
N THR A 117 -9.11 0.08 16.74
CA THR A 117 -9.62 -1.01 17.59
C THR A 117 -8.82 -1.20 18.89
N ARG A 118 -7.77 -0.42 19.11
CA ARG A 118 -6.90 -0.47 20.29
C ARG A 118 -7.05 0.81 21.12
N ASP A 119 -6.79 0.71 22.40
CA ASP A 119 -6.79 1.87 23.31
C ASP A 119 -5.55 2.75 23.07
N ALA A 120 -5.75 3.91 22.43
CA ALA A 120 -4.69 4.87 22.12
C ALA A 120 -4.09 5.53 23.37
N THR A 121 -4.84 5.61 24.46
CA THR A 121 -4.37 6.24 25.71
C THR A 121 -3.20 5.47 26.35
N LYS A 122 -3.12 4.16 26.05
CA LYS A 122 -2.05 3.27 26.51
C LYS A 122 -0.78 3.33 25.66
N ILE A 123 -0.75 4.16 24.64
CA ILE A 123 0.43 4.36 23.81
C ILE A 123 1.20 5.57 24.33
N SER A 124 2.36 5.35 24.91
CA SER A 124 3.22 6.45 25.39
C SER A 124 3.83 7.21 24.20
N PRO A 125 4.18 8.50 24.36
CA PRO A 125 4.94 9.25 23.36
C PRO A 125 6.22 8.52 22.95
N MET A 126 6.60 8.67 21.67
CA MET A 126 7.72 7.98 21.00
C MET A 126 7.60 6.45 20.96
N ARG A 127 6.38 5.94 21.09
CA ARG A 127 6.09 4.51 20.92
C ARG A 127 5.17 4.29 19.71
N ALA A 128 5.37 3.15 19.08
CA ALA A 128 4.55 2.68 17.97
C ALA A 128 3.76 1.42 18.37
N ARG A 129 2.58 1.26 17.75
CA ARG A 129 1.74 0.06 17.88
C ARG A 129 1.10 -0.28 16.56
N TYR A 130 1.01 -1.56 16.30
CA TYR A 130 0.16 -2.07 15.23
C TYR A 130 -1.31 -1.90 15.63
N VAL A 131 -2.10 -1.28 14.78
CA VAL A 131 -3.52 -1.01 15.02
C VAL A 131 -4.35 -1.41 13.81
N ILE A 132 -5.65 -1.54 14.01
CA ILE A 132 -6.59 -1.87 12.94
C ILE A 132 -7.68 -0.80 12.91
N LEU A 133 -8.04 -0.35 11.70
CA LEU A 133 -9.23 0.46 11.46
C LEU A 133 -10.27 -0.39 10.75
N CYS A 134 -11.50 -0.31 11.22
CA CYS A 134 -12.62 -1.06 10.67
C CYS A 134 -13.73 -0.14 10.17
N ASN A 135 -14.49 -0.63 9.20
CA ASN A 135 -15.77 -0.03 8.85
C ASN A 135 -16.85 -0.40 9.89
N TYR A 136 -18.05 0.16 9.74
CA TYR A 136 -19.17 -0.06 10.67
C TYR A 136 -19.67 -1.52 10.73
N LYS A 137 -19.28 -2.37 9.76
CA LYS A 137 -19.59 -3.81 9.75
C LYS A 137 -18.46 -4.67 10.31
N GLY A 138 -17.38 -4.06 10.81
CA GLY A 138 -16.20 -4.76 11.31
C GLY A 138 -15.21 -5.21 10.23
N GLY A 139 -15.46 -4.88 8.95
CA GLY A 139 -14.49 -5.14 7.87
C GLY A 139 -13.26 -4.24 8.00
N VAL A 140 -12.07 -4.82 7.87
CA VAL A 140 -10.81 -4.09 7.96
C VAL A 140 -10.66 -3.10 6.81
N LEU A 141 -10.43 -1.84 7.13
CA LEU A 141 -10.12 -0.77 6.18
C LEU A 141 -8.61 -0.63 5.97
N ASN A 142 -7.86 -0.68 7.04
CA ASN A 142 -6.41 -0.58 7.03
C ASN A 142 -5.85 -1.13 8.34
N ASP A 143 -4.61 -1.56 8.32
CA ASP A 143 -3.88 -2.13 9.45
C ASP A 143 -2.52 -1.44 9.66
N PRO A 144 -2.52 -0.12 9.93
CA PRO A 144 -1.31 0.68 9.97
C PRO A 144 -0.49 0.45 11.25
N ILE A 145 0.75 0.94 11.20
CA ILE A 145 1.49 1.23 12.42
C ILE A 145 1.10 2.64 12.87
N LEU A 146 0.63 2.76 14.10
CA LEU A 146 0.36 4.03 14.77
C LEU A 146 1.54 4.43 15.63
N LEU A 147 2.15 5.55 15.32
CA LEU A 147 3.20 6.18 16.12
C LEU A 147 2.61 7.35 16.90
N ARG A 148 2.76 7.36 18.21
CA ARG A 148 2.50 8.55 19.02
C ARG A 148 3.77 9.38 19.14
N VAL A 149 3.82 10.51 18.45
CA VAL A 149 5.01 11.39 18.43
C VAL A 149 5.04 12.29 19.65
N ALA A 150 3.88 12.83 20.04
CA ALA A 150 3.72 13.70 21.21
C ALA A 150 2.39 13.43 21.91
N LYS A 151 2.10 14.16 22.96
CA LYS A 151 0.83 14.05 23.71
C LYS A 151 -0.39 14.22 22.78
N ASP A 152 -0.30 15.17 21.86
CA ASP A 152 -1.37 15.60 20.96
C ASP A 152 -1.05 15.34 19.48
N GLU A 153 -0.10 14.44 19.18
CA GLU A 153 0.34 14.18 17.81
C GLU A 153 0.57 12.69 17.56
N PHE A 154 -0.10 12.18 16.53
CA PHE A 154 -0.02 10.79 16.08
C PHE A 154 0.24 10.72 14.57
N TRP A 155 0.95 9.68 14.15
CA TRP A 155 1.18 9.37 12.76
C TRP A 155 0.74 7.95 12.46
N PHE A 156 -0.09 7.79 11.43
CA PHE A 156 -0.42 6.50 10.85
C PHE A 156 0.53 6.22 9.69
N SER A 157 1.33 5.17 9.79
CA SER A 157 2.09 4.62 8.69
C SER A 157 1.25 3.53 8.04
N LEU A 158 0.70 3.84 6.86
CA LEU A 158 -0.37 3.05 6.25
C LEU A 158 0.14 1.79 5.57
N SER A 159 -0.62 0.71 5.69
CA SER A 159 -0.64 -0.34 4.69
C SER A 159 -1.43 0.11 3.46
N ASP A 160 -1.73 -0.77 2.50
CA ASP A 160 -2.52 -0.41 1.33
C ASP A 160 -3.93 0.10 1.72
N SER A 161 -4.65 0.73 0.80
CA SER A 161 -5.98 1.36 1.03
C SER A 161 -5.97 2.73 1.74
N ASP A 162 -5.21 3.67 1.22
CA ASP A 162 -5.12 5.09 1.62
C ASP A 162 -6.39 5.63 2.35
N ILE A 163 -6.36 5.59 3.68
CA ILE A 163 -7.49 5.98 4.53
C ILE A 163 -7.58 7.47 4.84
N GLY A 164 -6.76 8.31 4.21
CA GLY A 164 -6.74 9.75 4.50
C GLY A 164 -8.10 10.43 4.35
N LEU A 165 -8.82 10.14 3.26
CA LEU A 165 -10.15 10.68 3.03
C LEU A 165 -11.20 10.13 4.00
N TYR A 166 -11.08 8.85 4.38
CA TYR A 166 -11.94 8.25 5.39
C TYR A 166 -11.80 8.99 6.75
N LEU A 167 -10.58 9.20 7.20
CA LEU A 167 -10.32 9.91 8.46
C LEU A 167 -10.83 11.35 8.41
N GLN A 168 -10.66 12.05 7.29
CA GLN A 168 -11.22 13.40 7.10
C GLN A 168 -12.75 13.38 7.14
N GLY A 169 -13.39 12.41 6.49
CA GLY A 169 -14.85 12.26 6.50
C GLY A 169 -15.39 11.97 7.91
N VAL A 170 -14.74 11.10 8.67
CA VAL A 170 -15.11 10.83 10.08
C VAL A 170 -14.97 12.09 10.92
N ASN A 171 -13.87 12.85 10.78
CA ASN A 171 -13.66 14.07 11.54
C ASN A 171 -14.68 15.16 11.16
N ALA A 172 -14.99 15.33 9.88
CA ALA A 172 -15.98 16.31 9.42
C ALA A 172 -17.36 16.08 10.04
N ASN A 173 -17.74 14.82 10.23
CA ASN A 173 -19.02 14.46 10.84
C ASN A 173 -19.01 14.58 12.36
N LYS A 174 -17.95 14.15 13.02
CA LYS A 174 -17.85 14.10 14.49
C LYS A 174 -17.29 15.37 15.12
N LYS A 175 -16.56 16.18 14.36
CA LYS A 175 -15.99 17.48 14.79
C LYS A 175 -15.11 17.36 16.03
N PHE A 176 -14.12 16.47 15.98
CA PHE A 176 -13.06 16.41 16.99
C PHE A 176 -12.18 17.65 16.99
#